data_05bc0942e36ac32d6ab4ca0bf6689c7d
#
_entry.id   05bc0942e36ac32d6ab4ca0bf6689c7d
#
_cell.length_a   1.000
_cell.length_b   1.000
_cell.length_c   1.000
_cell.angle_alpha   90.00
_cell.angle_beta   90.00
_cell.angle_gamma   90.00
#
_symmetry.space_group_name_H-M   'P 1'
#
loop_
_entity.id
_entity.type
_entity.pdbx_description
1 polymer ?
#
loop_
_entity_poly.entity_id
_entity_poly.type
_entity_poly.pdbx_seq_one_letter_code
_entity_poly.pdbx_strand_id
1 'polypeptide(L)'
;WLIEGFSSFFSTYGNSNALLVLTEWGDDVEYSKLLVKELGIQKQVLWLPLLARKQLILIMRECDISVGQFGVLHKRSWGSTTFESLANGMPTLQTFNFTQKEYTDEFGYAPPPFLDVKSKNDVTKHLCDMYIDKDAKIRIGKLSKVWFDRHNGIRLAEKWLAILKNDCKLN
;
A
#
# COMPACT_ATOMS: atom_id res chain seq x y z
N TRP A 1 -7.53 -11.81 2.29
CA TRP A 1 -6.72 -11.79 1.05
C TRP A 1 -5.22 -11.66 1.32
N LEU A 2 -4.78 -10.70 2.18
CA LEU A 2 -3.35 -10.48 2.43
C LEU A 2 -2.66 -11.74 2.99
N ILE A 3 -3.13 -12.24 4.11
CA ILE A 3 -2.54 -13.40 4.81
C ILE A 3 -2.60 -14.65 3.94
N GLU A 4 -3.72 -14.91 3.27
CA GLU A 4 -3.88 -16.04 2.36
C GLU A 4 -2.97 -15.93 1.14
N GLY A 5 -2.88 -14.74 0.52
CA GLY A 5 -2.01 -14.49 -0.63
C GLY A 5 -0.54 -14.61 -0.27
N PHE A 6 -0.14 -14.11 0.91
CA PHE A 6 1.21 -14.30 1.44
C PHE A 6 1.51 -15.77 1.72
N SER A 7 0.57 -16.52 2.30
CA SER A 7 0.73 -17.96 2.52
C SER A 7 0.95 -18.72 1.23
N SER A 8 0.19 -18.39 0.18
CA SER A 8 0.34 -19.02 -1.15
C SER A 8 1.69 -18.67 -1.79
N PHE A 9 2.15 -17.42 -1.68
CA PHE A 9 3.47 -17.01 -2.09
C PHE A 9 4.55 -17.79 -1.34
N PHE A 10 4.47 -17.88 -0.01
CA PHE A 10 5.43 -18.59 0.82
C PHE A 10 5.47 -20.08 0.50
N SER A 11 4.32 -20.70 0.18
CA SER A 11 4.26 -22.11 -0.26
C SER A 11 4.98 -22.33 -1.59
N THR A 12 4.96 -21.33 -2.47
CA THR A 12 5.67 -21.40 -3.77
C THR A 12 7.19 -21.22 -3.59
N TYR A 13 7.62 -20.35 -2.67
CA TYR A 13 9.03 -20.00 -2.43
C TYR A 13 9.44 -20.30 -0.98
N GLY A 14 9.19 -21.53 -0.50
CA GLY A 14 9.31 -21.94 0.90
C GLY A 14 10.68 -21.73 1.56
N ASN A 15 11.73 -21.49 0.77
CA ASN A 15 13.07 -21.10 1.26
C ASN A 15 13.27 -19.59 1.28
N SER A 16 12.24 -18.78 1.00
CA SER A 16 12.34 -17.33 1.08
C SER A 16 12.42 -16.89 2.54
N ASN A 17 13.28 -15.90 2.82
CA ASN A 17 13.30 -15.20 4.12
C ASN A 17 12.19 -14.13 4.21
N ALA A 18 11.06 -14.34 3.52
CA ALA A 18 9.96 -13.39 3.49
C ALA A 18 9.27 -13.33 4.86
N LEU A 19 8.96 -12.12 5.28
CA LEU A 19 8.28 -11.82 6.54
C LEU A 19 7.08 -10.91 6.26
N LEU A 20 5.91 -11.31 6.74
CA LEU A 20 4.72 -10.47 6.77
C LEU A 20 4.67 -9.72 8.11
N VAL A 21 4.75 -8.39 8.06
CA VAL A 21 4.71 -7.55 9.25
C VAL A 21 3.30 -6.96 9.40
N LEU A 22 2.66 -7.25 10.52
CA LEU A 22 1.31 -6.79 10.84
C LEU A 22 1.30 -6.05 12.18
N THR A 23 0.43 -5.06 12.32
CA THR A 23 0.20 -4.38 13.60
C THR A 23 -0.98 -5.01 14.34
N GLU A 24 -0.90 -5.15 15.66
CA GLU A 24 -2.00 -5.58 16.51
C GLU A 24 -3.00 -4.43 16.72
N TRP A 25 -3.69 -4.05 15.63
CA TRP A 25 -4.65 -2.97 15.62
C TRP A 25 -5.85 -3.28 14.73
N GLY A 26 -7.04 -3.04 15.24
CA GLY A 26 -8.33 -3.25 14.56
C GLY A 26 -9.11 -4.44 15.11
N ASP A 27 -10.34 -4.57 14.65
CA ASP A 27 -11.31 -5.54 15.17
C ASP A 27 -10.98 -6.98 14.74
N ASP A 28 -10.25 -7.16 13.63
CA ASP A 28 -9.96 -8.46 13.03
C ASP A 28 -8.64 -9.10 13.49
N VAL A 29 -7.98 -8.56 14.50
CA VAL A 29 -6.65 -9.05 14.95
C VAL A 29 -6.70 -10.51 15.37
N GLU A 30 -7.64 -10.89 16.24
CA GLU A 30 -7.75 -12.27 16.72
C GLU A 30 -8.13 -13.24 15.59
N TYR A 31 -9.03 -12.84 14.69
CA TYR A 31 -9.34 -13.62 13.50
C TYR A 31 -8.10 -13.80 12.59
N SER A 32 -7.33 -12.74 12.41
CA SER A 32 -6.09 -12.78 11.62
C SER A 32 -5.04 -13.71 12.23
N LYS A 33 -4.88 -13.71 13.57
CA LYS A 33 -3.99 -14.63 14.29
C LYS A 33 -4.42 -16.10 14.13
N LEU A 34 -5.74 -16.37 14.22
CA LEU A 34 -6.28 -17.71 13.97
C LEU A 34 -6.00 -18.15 12.54
N LEU A 35 -6.24 -17.29 11.54
CA LEU A 35 -5.97 -17.60 10.15
C LEU A 35 -4.47 -17.89 9.88
N VAL A 36 -3.58 -17.11 10.48
CA VAL A 36 -2.12 -17.34 10.42
C VAL A 36 -1.77 -18.72 10.98
N LYS A 37 -2.41 -19.13 12.07
CA LYS A 37 -2.22 -20.45 12.70
C LYS A 37 -2.76 -21.58 11.80
N GLU A 38 -3.96 -21.41 11.25
CA GLU A 38 -4.58 -22.39 10.34
C GLU A 38 -3.75 -22.62 9.08
N LEU A 39 -3.14 -21.57 8.56
CA LEU A 39 -2.27 -21.63 7.39
C LEU A 39 -0.84 -22.10 7.70
N GLY A 40 -0.50 -22.29 8.95
CA GLY A 40 0.82 -22.81 9.38
C GLY A 40 1.99 -21.84 9.16
N ILE A 41 1.75 -20.54 9.05
CA ILE A 41 2.74 -19.50 8.72
C ILE A 41 3.14 -18.62 9.91
N GLN A 42 2.98 -19.07 11.15
CA GLN A 42 3.23 -18.27 12.36
C GLN A 42 4.66 -17.72 12.42
N LYS A 43 5.64 -18.50 11.93
CA LYS A 43 7.06 -18.11 11.93
C LYS A 43 7.38 -17.03 10.89
N GLN A 44 6.50 -16.84 9.92
CA GLN A 44 6.63 -15.90 8.81
C GLN A 44 5.82 -14.60 9.04
N VAL A 45 5.16 -14.49 10.20
CA VAL A 45 4.37 -13.30 10.54
C VAL A 45 4.93 -12.67 11.80
N LEU A 46 5.32 -11.41 11.69
CA LEU A 46 5.73 -10.57 12.81
C LEU A 46 4.58 -9.67 13.22
N TRP A 47 4.11 -9.87 14.43
CA TRP A 47 3.11 -8.99 15.04
C TRP A 47 3.78 -7.86 15.82
N LEU A 48 3.43 -6.63 15.50
CA LEU A 48 3.92 -5.43 16.18
C LEU A 48 2.80 -4.83 17.04
N PRO A 49 3.11 -4.33 18.21
CA PRO A 49 2.13 -3.60 19.01
C PRO A 49 1.71 -2.32 18.30
N LEU A 50 0.68 -1.65 18.82
CA LEU A 50 0.31 -0.32 18.32
C LEU A 50 1.50 0.64 18.46
N LEU A 51 1.92 1.20 17.34
CA LEU A 51 3.08 2.07 17.24
C LEU A 51 2.67 3.53 17.00
N ALA A 52 3.48 4.45 17.49
CA ALA A 52 3.37 5.84 17.07
C ALA A 52 3.67 5.96 15.56
N ARG A 53 2.99 6.89 14.87
CA ARG A 53 3.10 7.09 13.41
C ARG A 53 4.55 7.20 12.93
N LYS A 54 5.43 7.88 13.69
CA LYS A 54 6.85 8.00 13.31
C LYS A 54 7.58 6.65 13.30
N GLN A 55 7.28 5.79 14.27
CA GLN A 55 7.86 4.45 14.35
C GLN A 55 7.36 3.56 13.21
N LEU A 56 6.05 3.63 12.92
CA LEU A 56 5.47 2.89 11.80
C LEU A 56 6.13 3.27 10.46
N ILE A 57 6.33 4.56 10.20
CA ILE A 57 6.99 5.04 8.98
C ILE A 57 8.43 4.51 8.88
N LEU A 58 9.17 4.46 10.00
CA LEU A 58 10.53 3.90 9.99
C LEU A 58 10.52 2.41 9.63
N ILE A 59 9.61 1.64 10.22
CA ILE A 59 9.47 0.21 9.91
C ILE A 59 9.04 0.01 8.45
N MET A 60 8.10 0.81 7.96
CA MET A 60 7.66 0.73 6.56
C MET A 60 8.83 0.89 5.58
N ARG A 61 9.79 1.76 5.87
CA ARG A 61 10.98 1.99 5.02
C ARG A 61 11.90 0.78 4.92
N GLU A 62 11.90 -0.07 5.94
CA GLU A 62 12.68 -1.33 5.94
C GLU A 62 11.95 -2.45 5.19
N CYS A 63 10.67 -2.27 4.85
CA CYS A 63 9.91 -3.25 4.08
C CYS A 63 10.15 -3.09 2.57
N ASP A 64 9.89 -4.16 1.82
CA ASP A 64 9.97 -4.16 0.36
C ASP A 64 8.68 -3.71 -0.32
N ILE A 65 7.55 -4.01 0.32
CA ILE A 65 6.21 -3.72 -0.16
C ILE A 65 5.37 -3.22 1.01
N SER A 66 4.56 -2.23 0.78
CA SER A 66 3.56 -1.76 1.72
C SER A 66 2.16 -2.20 1.31
N VAL A 67 1.25 -2.23 2.27
CA VAL A 67 -0.14 -2.62 2.06
C VAL A 67 -1.05 -1.44 2.43
N GLY A 68 -1.91 -1.08 1.49
CA GLY A 68 -3.00 -0.12 1.71
C GLY A 68 -4.30 -0.84 2.09
N GLN A 69 -5.40 -0.45 1.48
CA GLN A 69 -6.72 -1.02 1.77
C GLN A 69 -7.16 -2.01 0.70
N PHE A 70 -7.73 -3.14 1.12
CA PHE A 70 -8.29 -4.16 0.25
C PHE A 70 -9.82 -4.25 0.36
N GLY A 71 -10.46 -4.72 -0.69
CA GLY A 71 -11.82 -5.25 -0.68
C GLY A 71 -12.96 -4.25 -0.58
N VAL A 72 -12.72 -2.97 -0.54
CA VAL A 72 -13.81 -1.97 -0.48
C VAL A 72 -14.31 -1.69 -1.89
N LEU A 73 -15.15 -2.57 -2.43
CA LEU A 73 -15.60 -2.59 -3.83
C LEU A 73 -16.29 -1.29 -4.30
N HIS A 74 -16.81 -0.46 -3.39
CA HIS A 74 -17.55 0.74 -3.75
C HIS A 74 -16.88 2.05 -3.36
N LYS A 75 -15.74 2.00 -2.66
CA LYS A 75 -15.02 3.20 -2.26
C LYS A 75 -13.89 3.50 -3.22
N ARG A 76 -13.90 4.71 -3.75
CA ARG A 76 -12.82 5.29 -4.58
C ARG A 76 -11.81 6.08 -3.74
N SER A 77 -11.85 5.92 -2.42
CA SER A 77 -10.95 6.58 -1.48
C SER A 77 -9.87 5.62 -0.97
N TRP A 78 -8.72 6.17 -0.65
CA TRP A 78 -7.59 5.44 -0.08
C TRP A 78 -7.34 5.90 1.35
N GLY A 79 -6.83 5.00 2.18
CA GLY A 79 -6.47 5.33 3.55
C GLY A 79 -5.16 6.13 3.65
N SER A 80 -4.92 6.72 4.81
CA SER A 80 -3.70 7.49 5.11
C SER A 80 -2.42 6.66 4.89
N THR A 81 -2.44 5.37 5.25
CA THR A 81 -1.32 4.44 5.05
C THR A 81 -0.89 4.36 3.59
N THR A 82 -1.83 4.38 2.65
CA THR A 82 -1.54 4.38 1.21
C THR A 82 -0.75 5.62 0.80
N PHE A 83 -1.17 6.82 1.26
CA PHE A 83 -0.44 8.05 0.98
C PHE A 83 0.93 8.09 1.66
N GLU A 84 1.04 7.56 2.87
CA GLU A 84 2.32 7.41 3.57
C GLU A 84 3.28 6.50 2.81
N SER A 85 2.77 5.40 2.24
CA SER A 85 3.54 4.47 1.41
C SER A 85 4.07 5.16 0.15
N LEU A 86 3.22 5.87 -0.58
CA LEU A 86 3.61 6.63 -1.77
C LEU A 86 4.64 7.71 -1.43
N ALA A 87 4.43 8.45 -0.33
CA ALA A 87 5.33 9.48 0.15
C ALA A 87 6.73 8.94 0.50
N ASN A 88 6.81 7.70 0.96
CA ASN A 88 8.05 7.01 1.28
C ASN A 88 8.64 6.24 0.10
N GLY A 89 8.05 6.34 -1.10
CA GLY A 89 8.56 5.69 -2.30
C GLY A 89 8.46 4.17 -2.24
N MET A 90 7.36 3.65 -1.72
CA MET A 90 7.15 2.22 -1.59
C MET A 90 6.21 1.68 -2.68
N PRO A 91 6.50 0.50 -3.24
CA PRO A 91 5.49 -0.29 -3.93
C PRO A 91 4.33 -0.57 -2.98
N THR A 92 3.10 -0.36 -3.42
CA THR A 92 1.93 -0.44 -2.54
C THR A 92 0.87 -1.34 -3.13
N LEU A 93 0.56 -2.42 -2.43
CA LEU A 93 -0.62 -3.26 -2.71
C LEU A 93 -1.87 -2.48 -2.31
N GLN A 94 -2.79 -2.28 -3.24
CA GLN A 94 -3.99 -1.47 -3.02
C GLN A 94 -5.13 -1.95 -3.91
N THR A 95 -6.35 -2.03 -3.39
CA THR A 95 -7.52 -2.16 -4.26
C THR A 95 -7.79 -0.81 -4.93
N PHE A 96 -7.66 -0.79 -6.26
CA PHE A 96 -7.83 0.42 -7.06
C PHE A 96 -9.11 0.33 -7.90
N ASN A 97 -10.15 1.04 -7.51
CA ASN A 97 -11.50 0.95 -8.08
C ASN A 97 -11.77 1.96 -9.20
N PHE A 98 -10.76 2.27 -9.98
CA PHE A 98 -10.85 3.04 -11.21
C PHE A 98 -10.21 2.26 -12.36
N THR A 99 -10.70 2.44 -13.56
CA THR A 99 -9.87 2.24 -14.73
C THR A 99 -8.89 3.42 -14.87
N GLN A 100 -7.80 3.23 -15.58
CA GLN A 100 -6.84 4.32 -15.82
C GLN A 100 -7.51 5.51 -16.51
N LYS A 101 -8.44 5.23 -17.45
CA LYS A 101 -9.20 6.25 -18.17
C LYS A 101 -10.11 7.05 -17.22
N GLU A 102 -10.94 6.38 -16.43
CA GLU A 102 -11.82 7.04 -15.46
C GLU A 102 -11.04 7.94 -14.51
N TYR A 103 -9.91 7.45 -13.97
CA TYR A 103 -9.09 8.24 -13.07
C TYR A 103 -8.51 9.48 -13.77
N THR A 104 -8.00 9.32 -14.99
CA THR A 104 -7.43 10.44 -15.74
C THR A 104 -8.50 11.46 -16.14
N ASP A 105 -9.68 11.00 -16.54
CA ASP A 105 -10.81 11.88 -16.89
C ASP A 105 -11.28 12.68 -15.67
N GLU A 106 -11.31 12.05 -14.47
CA GLU A 106 -11.80 12.70 -13.24
C GLU A 106 -10.75 13.66 -12.63
N PHE A 107 -9.48 13.28 -12.62
CA PHE A 107 -8.43 14.02 -11.90
C PHE A 107 -7.47 14.80 -12.81
N GLY A 108 -7.49 14.56 -14.12
CA GLY A 108 -6.64 15.25 -15.09
C GLY A 108 -5.18 14.76 -15.13
N TYR A 109 -4.86 13.65 -14.47
CA TYR A 109 -3.52 13.06 -14.48
C TYR A 109 -3.56 11.54 -14.25
N ALA A 110 -2.46 10.85 -14.57
CA ALA A 110 -2.37 9.41 -14.42
C ALA A 110 -2.46 8.95 -12.95
N PRO A 111 -3.07 7.78 -12.69
CA PRO A 111 -3.16 7.23 -11.33
C PRO A 111 -1.78 6.89 -10.75
N PRO A 112 -1.69 6.72 -9.41
CA PRO A 112 -0.48 6.21 -8.79
C PRO A 112 -0.16 4.78 -9.26
N PRO A 113 1.13 4.39 -9.23
CA PRO A 113 1.57 3.08 -9.70
C PRO A 113 1.30 1.98 -8.66
N PHE A 114 0.04 1.77 -8.32
CA PHE A 114 -0.35 0.73 -7.40
C PHE A 114 -0.14 -0.67 -7.97
N LEU A 115 0.18 -1.59 -7.09
CA LEU A 115 0.03 -3.03 -7.31
C LEU A 115 -1.44 -3.35 -7.02
N ASP A 116 -2.28 -3.33 -8.06
CA ASP A 116 -3.75 -3.44 -7.91
C ASP A 116 -4.16 -4.83 -7.46
N VAL A 117 -4.96 -4.90 -6.41
CA VAL A 117 -5.42 -6.14 -5.75
C VAL A 117 -6.93 -6.20 -5.78
N LYS A 118 -7.48 -7.21 -6.45
CA LYS A 118 -8.91 -7.55 -6.49
C LYS A 118 -9.21 -8.89 -5.80
N SER A 119 -8.17 -9.67 -5.51
CA SER A 119 -8.27 -10.99 -4.90
C SER A 119 -6.99 -11.37 -4.17
N LYS A 120 -7.03 -12.45 -3.39
CA LYS A 120 -5.82 -13.06 -2.78
C LYS A 120 -4.81 -13.54 -3.83
N ASN A 121 -5.28 -13.93 -5.02
CA ASN A 121 -4.40 -14.38 -6.10
C ASN A 121 -3.57 -13.21 -6.65
N ASP A 122 -4.11 -11.99 -6.69
CA ASP A 122 -3.35 -10.81 -7.08
C ASP A 122 -2.26 -10.48 -6.06
N VAL A 123 -2.54 -10.64 -4.76
CA VAL A 123 -1.52 -10.53 -3.71
C VAL A 123 -0.39 -11.52 -3.99
N THR A 124 -0.72 -12.80 -4.17
CA THR A 124 0.27 -13.84 -4.48
C THR A 124 1.10 -13.48 -5.71
N LYS A 125 0.42 -13.09 -6.80
CA LYS A 125 1.08 -12.71 -8.06
C LYS A 125 2.07 -11.57 -7.86
N HIS A 126 1.64 -10.48 -7.23
CA HIS A 126 2.50 -9.31 -7.00
C HIS A 126 3.71 -9.64 -6.10
N LEU A 127 3.52 -10.45 -5.06
CA LEU A 127 4.61 -10.91 -4.22
C LEU A 127 5.61 -11.78 -5.00
N CYS A 128 5.14 -12.68 -5.87
CA CYS A 128 5.98 -13.48 -6.75
C CYS A 128 6.76 -12.60 -7.74
N ASP A 129 6.08 -11.67 -8.41
CA ASP A 129 6.69 -10.76 -9.37
C ASP A 129 7.81 -9.93 -8.71
N MET A 130 7.57 -9.39 -7.51
CA MET A 130 8.55 -8.63 -6.74
C MET A 130 9.71 -9.51 -6.21
N TYR A 131 9.45 -10.77 -5.91
CA TYR A 131 10.49 -11.71 -5.48
C TYR A 131 11.44 -12.08 -6.61
N ILE A 132 10.92 -12.23 -7.82
CA ILE A 132 11.70 -12.56 -9.03
C ILE A 132 12.46 -11.33 -9.53
N ASP A 133 11.79 -10.19 -9.67
CA ASP A 133 12.38 -8.93 -10.14
C ASP A 133 12.89 -8.10 -8.95
N LYS A 134 14.17 -8.26 -8.63
CA LYS A 134 14.82 -7.57 -7.50
C LYS A 134 14.86 -6.05 -7.65
N ASP A 135 14.78 -5.55 -8.87
CA ASP A 135 14.79 -4.11 -9.15
C ASP A 135 13.40 -3.47 -9.12
N ALA A 136 12.34 -4.29 -9.08
CA ALA A 136 10.96 -3.82 -9.07
C ALA A 136 10.69 -2.86 -7.90
N LYS A 137 11.21 -3.16 -6.70
CA LYS A 137 11.09 -2.28 -5.52
C LYS A 137 11.57 -0.87 -5.84
N ILE A 138 12.79 -0.74 -6.38
CA ILE A 138 13.41 0.56 -6.68
C ILE A 138 12.62 1.27 -7.78
N ARG A 139 12.28 0.56 -8.85
CA ARG A 139 11.58 1.12 -10.01
C ARG A 139 10.18 1.62 -9.64
N ILE A 140 9.36 0.78 -9.00
CA ILE A 140 7.99 1.14 -8.61
C ILE A 140 8.01 2.17 -7.50
N GLY A 141 8.89 2.01 -6.51
CA GLY A 141 9.04 2.96 -5.42
C GLY A 141 9.40 4.36 -5.89
N LYS A 142 10.30 4.49 -6.87
CA LYS A 142 10.64 5.78 -7.50
C LYS A 142 9.41 6.42 -8.18
N LEU A 143 8.63 5.63 -8.90
CA LEU A 143 7.39 6.11 -9.53
C LEU A 143 6.36 6.56 -8.48
N SER A 144 6.20 5.81 -7.40
CA SER A 144 5.33 6.15 -6.26
C SER A 144 5.70 7.49 -5.65
N LYS A 145 6.99 7.70 -5.37
CA LYS A 145 7.49 8.96 -4.80
C LYS A 145 7.28 10.14 -5.75
N VAL A 146 7.62 9.98 -7.03
CA VAL A 146 7.43 11.02 -8.06
C VAL A 146 5.96 11.39 -8.19
N TRP A 147 5.06 10.38 -8.20
CA TRP A 147 3.62 10.64 -8.25
C TRP A 147 3.15 11.42 -7.03
N PHE A 148 3.55 10.99 -5.81
CA PHE A 148 3.17 11.67 -4.58
C PHE A 148 3.65 13.13 -4.54
N ASP A 149 4.92 13.37 -4.84
CA ASP A 149 5.51 14.72 -4.81
C ASP A 149 4.85 15.67 -5.82
N ARG A 150 4.37 15.12 -6.94
CA ARG A 150 3.71 15.91 -7.99
C ARG A 150 2.25 16.25 -7.66
N HIS A 151 1.53 15.37 -6.99
CA HIS A 151 0.09 15.46 -6.83
C HIS A 151 -0.39 15.65 -5.39
N ASN A 152 0.48 15.45 -4.40
CA ASN A 152 0.17 15.52 -2.96
C ASN A 152 1.19 16.37 -2.19
N GLY A 153 1.13 16.31 -0.86
CA GLY A 153 2.04 17.04 0.02
C GLY A 153 1.98 18.55 -0.23
N ILE A 154 3.13 19.16 -0.38
CA ILE A 154 3.25 20.61 -0.59
C ILE A 154 2.54 21.06 -1.86
N ARG A 155 2.59 20.29 -2.95
CA ARG A 155 1.91 20.64 -4.21
C ARG A 155 0.39 20.69 -4.07
N LEU A 156 -0.20 19.81 -3.27
CA LEU A 156 -1.62 19.88 -2.95
C LEU A 156 -1.93 21.13 -2.11
N ALA A 157 -1.11 21.45 -1.13
CA ALA A 157 -1.28 22.66 -0.31
C ALA A 157 -1.17 23.95 -1.16
N GLU A 158 -0.24 24.01 -2.10
CA GLU A 158 -0.13 25.13 -3.05
C GLU A 158 -1.39 25.31 -3.91
N LYS A 159 -1.98 24.20 -4.39
CA LYS A 159 -3.24 24.23 -5.14
C LYS A 159 -4.39 24.77 -4.27
N TRP A 160 -4.52 24.29 -3.03
CA TRP A 160 -5.52 24.80 -2.10
C TRP A 160 -5.33 26.28 -1.80
N LEU A 161 -4.09 26.72 -1.58
CA LEU A 161 -3.78 28.12 -1.35
C LEU A 161 -4.15 28.99 -2.55
N ALA A 162 -3.92 28.52 -3.77
CA ALA A 162 -4.33 29.24 -4.98
C ALA A 162 -5.85 29.39 -5.09
N ILE A 163 -6.61 28.32 -4.79
CA ILE A 163 -8.09 28.38 -4.76
C ILE A 163 -8.56 29.39 -3.71
N LEU A 164 -8.06 29.30 -2.48
CA LEU A 164 -8.44 30.20 -1.39
C LEU A 164 -8.14 31.67 -1.71
N LYS A 165 -7.00 31.97 -2.34
CA LYS A 165 -6.67 33.35 -2.76
C LYS A 165 -7.61 33.86 -3.84
N ASN A 166 -7.98 33.03 -4.80
CA ASN A 166 -8.84 33.43 -5.91
C ASN A 166 -10.32 33.59 -5.47
N ASP A 167 -10.82 32.62 -4.70
CA ASP A 167 -12.24 32.59 -4.33
C ASP A 167 -12.58 33.45 -3.10
N CYS A 168 -11.64 33.53 -2.15
CA CYS A 168 -11.86 34.28 -0.89
C CYS A 168 -11.27 35.66 -0.87
N LYS A 169 -10.64 36.14 -1.98
CA LYS A 169 -9.97 37.48 -2.05
C LYS A 169 -9.04 37.74 -0.85
N LEU A 170 -8.35 36.69 -0.39
CA LEU A 170 -7.37 36.85 0.67
C LEU A 170 -6.12 37.50 0.07
N ASN A 171 -5.86 38.74 0.49
CA ASN A 171 -4.65 39.50 0.13
C ASN A 171 -3.45 39.01 0.91
#